data_d3e7b57609dba6633449d3934c5e4611
#
_entry.id   d3e7b57609dba6633449d3934c5e4611
#
_cell.length_a   1.000
_cell.length_b   1.000
_cell.length_c   1.000
_cell.angle_alpha   90.00
_cell.angle_beta   90.00
_cell.angle_gamma   90.00
#
_symmetry.space_group_name_H-M   'P 1'
#
loop_
_entity.id
_entity.type
_entity.pdbx_description
1 polymer ?
#
loop_
_entity_poly.entity_id
_entity_poly.type
_entity_poly.pdbx_seq_one_letter_code
_entity_poly.pdbx_strand_id
1 'polypeptide(L)'
;MLGNTPLRYGFRTRLLHWLIALLILVLIGLGWWMVGLSYYDTWYHDATSLHEGLGVVAWVLAIVLVAGNLLNKPPKSLPLSWWEKPAAWAAHKLLYVAILALPVAGYLISTADGNPLSVFGLFEIEAIWAKDKSVRDAAIFVHTY
;
A
#
# COMPACT_ATOMS: atom_id res chain seq x y z
N MET A 1 7.53 -15.44 -21.37
CA MET A 1 8.69 -15.21 -20.48
C MET A 1 8.21 -14.70 -19.15
N LEU A 2 8.65 -15.30 -18.03
CA LEU A 2 8.23 -14.92 -16.67
C LEU A 2 8.93 -13.66 -16.16
N GLY A 3 10.22 -13.46 -16.50
CA GLY A 3 11.01 -12.30 -16.08
C GLY A 3 11.02 -11.16 -17.10
N ASN A 4 11.54 -9.99 -16.67
CA ASN A 4 11.74 -8.83 -17.53
C ASN A 4 12.83 -9.08 -18.59
N THR A 5 12.71 -8.44 -19.74
CA THR A 5 13.72 -8.38 -20.78
C THR A 5 14.09 -6.92 -21.05
N PRO A 6 15.18 -6.63 -21.78
CA PRO A 6 15.51 -5.25 -22.11
C PRO A 6 14.43 -4.49 -22.89
N LEU A 7 13.49 -5.20 -23.53
CA LEU A 7 12.46 -4.64 -24.39
C LEU A 7 11.03 -4.75 -23.81
N ARG A 8 10.79 -5.64 -22.82
CA ARG A 8 9.43 -5.93 -22.32
C ARG A 8 9.42 -6.32 -20.86
N TYR A 9 8.39 -5.87 -20.14
CA TYR A 9 8.07 -6.39 -18.81
C TYR A 9 7.64 -7.84 -18.88
N GLY A 10 8.17 -8.66 -17.97
CA GLY A 10 7.78 -10.04 -17.79
C GLY A 10 6.36 -10.18 -17.25
N PHE A 11 5.79 -11.38 -17.40
CA PHE A 11 4.45 -11.68 -16.93
C PHE A 11 4.28 -11.43 -15.42
N ARG A 12 5.27 -11.84 -14.61
CA ARG A 12 5.24 -11.63 -13.14
C ARG A 12 5.13 -10.15 -12.77
N THR A 13 5.96 -9.30 -13.36
CA THR A 13 5.96 -7.85 -13.10
C THR A 13 4.61 -7.22 -13.49
N ARG A 14 4.06 -7.60 -14.63
CA ARG A 14 2.75 -7.09 -15.08
C ARG A 14 1.62 -7.57 -14.19
N LEU A 15 1.61 -8.85 -13.82
CA LEU A 15 0.59 -9.42 -12.94
C LEU A 15 0.60 -8.73 -11.57
N LEU A 16 1.77 -8.63 -10.92
CA LEU A 16 1.90 -7.96 -9.63
C LEU A 16 1.48 -6.49 -9.72
N HIS A 17 1.89 -5.79 -10.77
CA HIS A 17 1.50 -4.38 -10.98
C HIS A 17 -0.02 -4.22 -11.01
N TRP A 18 -0.73 -5.04 -11.81
CA TRP A 18 -2.19 -4.94 -11.93
C TRP A 18 -2.93 -5.38 -10.67
N LEU A 19 -2.43 -6.41 -9.96
CA LEU A 19 -2.99 -6.81 -8.67
C LEU A 19 -2.85 -5.70 -7.63
N ILE A 20 -1.67 -5.08 -7.53
CA ILE A 20 -1.43 -3.97 -6.61
C ILE A 20 -2.31 -2.77 -6.99
N ALA A 21 -2.39 -2.41 -8.28
CA ALA A 21 -3.21 -1.31 -8.74
C ALA A 21 -4.70 -1.52 -8.38
N LEU A 22 -5.22 -2.73 -8.60
CA LEU A 22 -6.59 -3.07 -8.23
C LEU A 22 -6.80 -2.99 -6.70
N LEU A 23 -5.87 -3.55 -5.91
CA LEU A 23 -5.94 -3.48 -4.45
C LEU A 23 -5.92 -2.03 -3.94
N ILE A 24 -5.09 -1.16 -4.51
CA ILE A 24 -5.05 0.25 -4.14
C ILE A 24 -6.40 0.93 -4.44
N LEU A 25 -7.01 0.68 -5.60
CA LEU A 25 -8.32 1.23 -5.93
C LEU A 25 -9.40 0.76 -4.95
N VAL A 26 -9.40 -0.52 -4.60
CA VAL A 26 -10.31 -1.08 -3.59
C VAL A 26 -10.08 -0.45 -2.22
N LEU A 27 -8.81 -0.30 -1.79
CA LEU A 27 -8.44 0.29 -0.51
C LEU A 27 -8.85 1.78 -0.42
N ILE A 28 -8.69 2.55 -1.50
CA ILE A 28 -9.14 3.95 -1.55
C ILE A 28 -10.66 4.02 -1.41
N GLY A 29 -11.40 3.21 -2.18
CA GLY A 29 -12.86 3.18 -2.11
C GLY A 29 -13.38 2.73 -0.74
N LEU A 30 -12.76 1.69 -0.17
CA LEU A 30 -13.10 1.17 1.14
C LEU A 30 -12.78 2.19 2.25
N GLY A 31 -11.59 2.82 2.20
CA GLY A 31 -11.21 3.87 3.14
C GLY A 31 -12.14 5.07 3.09
N TRP A 32 -12.51 5.52 1.90
CA TRP A 32 -13.47 6.61 1.75
C TRP A 32 -14.84 6.26 2.35
N TRP A 33 -15.32 5.04 2.10
CA TRP A 33 -16.56 4.59 2.71
C TRP A 33 -16.47 4.51 4.23
N MET A 34 -15.37 3.99 4.78
CA MET A 34 -15.15 3.85 6.23
C MET A 34 -15.20 5.18 6.98
N VAL A 35 -14.72 6.27 6.39
CA VAL A 35 -14.77 7.62 7.01
C VAL A 35 -16.21 8.06 7.29
N GLY A 36 -17.18 7.58 6.52
CA GLY A 36 -18.60 7.85 6.73
C GLY A 36 -19.29 6.96 7.77
N LEU A 37 -18.62 5.91 8.26
CA LEU A 37 -19.20 4.98 9.24
C LEU A 37 -18.97 5.47 10.68
N SER A 38 -19.98 5.34 11.51
CA SER A 38 -19.87 5.49 12.96
C SER A 38 -19.50 4.15 13.61
N TYR A 39 -18.97 4.21 14.82
CA TYR A 39 -18.63 3.00 15.61
C TYR A 39 -19.83 2.05 15.79
N TYR A 40 -21.05 2.56 15.77
CA TYR A 40 -22.28 1.78 15.95
C TYR A 40 -22.85 1.18 14.67
N ASP A 41 -22.25 1.49 13.53
CA ASP A 41 -22.68 0.92 12.26
C ASP A 41 -22.28 -0.55 12.15
N THR A 42 -23.18 -1.38 11.66
CA THR A 42 -22.99 -2.83 11.54
C THR A 42 -21.73 -3.21 10.76
N TRP A 43 -21.35 -2.38 9.77
CA TRP A 43 -20.21 -2.63 8.89
C TRP A 43 -18.90 -2.04 9.39
N TYR A 44 -18.89 -1.28 10.50
CA TYR A 44 -17.70 -0.56 10.96
C TYR A 44 -16.50 -1.49 11.19
N HIS A 45 -16.71 -2.56 11.98
CA HIS A 45 -15.65 -3.50 12.33
C HIS A 45 -15.19 -4.34 11.13
N ASP A 46 -16.13 -4.81 10.31
CA ASP A 46 -15.81 -5.64 9.14
C ASP A 46 -15.08 -4.84 8.07
N ALA A 47 -15.51 -3.61 7.79
CA ALA A 47 -14.86 -2.73 6.83
C ALA A 47 -13.43 -2.37 7.27
N THR A 48 -13.24 -2.06 8.56
CA THR A 48 -11.92 -1.76 9.13
C THR A 48 -10.99 -2.97 9.02
N SER A 49 -11.44 -4.15 9.47
CA SER A 49 -10.65 -5.38 9.40
C SER A 49 -10.30 -5.76 7.95
N LEU A 50 -11.22 -5.58 7.02
CA LEU A 50 -10.98 -5.82 5.60
C LEU A 50 -9.95 -4.85 5.02
N HIS A 51 -10.06 -3.55 5.34
CA HIS A 51 -9.11 -2.54 4.90
C HIS A 51 -7.70 -2.82 5.42
N GLU A 52 -7.56 -3.13 6.70
CA GLU A 52 -6.30 -3.49 7.33
C GLU A 52 -5.66 -4.72 6.69
N GLY A 53 -6.41 -5.81 6.55
CA GLY A 53 -5.92 -7.04 5.95
C GLY A 53 -5.50 -6.87 4.49
N LEU A 54 -6.32 -6.20 3.66
CA LEU A 54 -5.98 -5.89 2.27
C LEU A 54 -4.79 -4.93 2.17
N GLY A 55 -4.65 -3.99 3.10
CA GLY A 55 -3.51 -3.09 3.21
C GLY A 55 -2.20 -3.84 3.40
N VAL A 56 -2.17 -4.81 4.32
CA VAL A 56 -1.00 -5.69 4.54
C VAL A 56 -0.68 -6.50 3.28
N VAL A 57 -1.68 -7.10 2.63
CA VAL A 57 -1.48 -7.85 1.37
C VAL A 57 -0.89 -6.95 0.28
N ALA A 58 -1.45 -5.76 0.08
CA ALA A 58 -0.95 -4.80 -0.92
C ALA A 58 0.50 -4.41 -0.64
N TRP A 59 0.85 -4.18 0.63
CA TRP A 59 2.21 -3.83 1.05
C TRP A 59 3.22 -4.96 0.76
N VAL A 60 2.88 -6.19 1.11
CA VAL A 60 3.73 -7.36 0.82
C VAL A 60 3.94 -7.53 -0.68
N LEU A 61 2.87 -7.43 -1.48
CA LEU A 61 2.98 -7.52 -2.94
C LEU A 61 3.83 -6.39 -3.53
N ALA A 62 3.73 -5.17 -2.98
CA ALA A 62 4.55 -4.04 -3.39
C ALA A 62 6.04 -4.28 -3.10
N ILE A 63 6.38 -4.80 -1.91
CA ILE A 63 7.75 -5.17 -1.55
C ILE A 63 8.28 -6.24 -2.53
N VAL A 64 7.49 -7.27 -2.82
CA VAL A 64 7.86 -8.32 -3.77
C VAL A 64 8.09 -7.75 -5.18
N LEU A 65 7.23 -6.82 -5.64
CA LEU A 65 7.41 -6.15 -6.93
C LEU A 65 8.68 -5.31 -6.98
N VAL A 66 8.94 -4.51 -5.95
CA VAL A 66 10.14 -3.65 -5.85
C VAL A 66 11.39 -4.52 -5.82
N ALA A 67 11.45 -5.52 -4.94
CA ALA A 67 12.57 -6.45 -4.87
C ALA A 67 12.80 -7.20 -6.19
N GLY A 68 11.72 -7.67 -6.81
CA GLY A 68 11.78 -8.31 -8.13
C GLY A 68 12.36 -7.40 -9.22
N ASN A 69 12.03 -6.12 -9.21
CA ASN A 69 12.58 -5.14 -10.15
C ASN A 69 14.04 -4.76 -9.86
N LEU A 70 14.47 -4.85 -8.61
CA LEU A 70 15.89 -4.67 -8.25
C LEU A 70 16.74 -5.84 -8.73
N LEU A 71 16.24 -7.07 -8.61
CA LEU A 71 16.92 -8.29 -9.03
C LEU A 71 16.87 -8.51 -10.55
N ASN A 72 15.78 -8.08 -11.19
CA ASN A 72 15.53 -8.25 -12.61
C ASN A 72 15.09 -6.90 -13.20
N LYS A 73 16.07 -6.13 -13.65
CA LYS A 73 15.88 -4.74 -14.08
C LYS A 73 14.72 -4.58 -15.07
N PRO A 74 13.90 -3.54 -14.90
CA PRO A 74 12.85 -3.22 -15.86
C PRO A 74 13.42 -2.86 -17.25
N PRO A 75 12.63 -3.00 -18.32
CA PRO A 75 13.05 -2.62 -19.67
C PRO A 75 13.40 -1.13 -19.72
N LYS A 76 14.23 -0.78 -20.72
CA LYS A 76 14.55 0.62 -20.98
C LYS A 76 13.28 1.39 -21.29
N SER A 77 13.14 2.58 -20.72
CA SER A 77 12.00 3.46 -21.00
C SER A 77 11.93 3.78 -22.50
N LEU A 78 10.70 3.87 -23.02
CA LEU A 78 10.45 4.41 -24.35
C LEU A 78 10.98 5.84 -24.46
N PRO A 79 11.31 6.34 -25.68
CA PRO A 79 11.65 7.72 -25.87
C PRO A 79 10.45 8.59 -25.46
N LEU A 80 10.63 9.35 -24.39
CA LEU A 80 9.64 10.28 -23.85
C LEU A 80 10.04 11.71 -24.22
N SER A 81 9.05 12.59 -24.40
CA SER A 81 9.26 14.03 -24.59
C SER A 81 10.00 14.64 -23.39
N TRP A 82 10.54 15.82 -23.58
CA TRP A 82 11.34 16.51 -22.56
C TRP A 82 10.58 16.77 -21.24
N TRP A 83 9.27 16.96 -21.29
CA TRP A 83 8.41 17.17 -20.11
C TRP A 83 7.82 15.86 -19.53
N GLU A 84 7.57 14.85 -20.39
CA GLU A 84 7.02 13.55 -19.96
C GLU A 84 8.00 12.78 -19.07
N LYS A 85 9.27 12.85 -19.37
CA LYS A 85 10.32 12.15 -18.64
C LYS A 85 10.42 12.58 -17.18
N PRO A 86 10.51 13.87 -16.81
CA PRO A 86 10.52 14.31 -15.42
C PRO A 86 9.17 14.08 -14.74
N ALA A 87 8.05 14.26 -15.44
CA ALA A 87 6.72 14.01 -14.89
C ALA A 87 6.52 12.52 -14.53
N ALA A 88 6.86 11.61 -15.43
CA ALA A 88 6.79 10.17 -15.16
C ALA A 88 7.73 9.76 -14.03
N TRP A 89 8.95 10.32 -13.98
CA TRP A 89 9.88 10.06 -12.88
C TRP A 89 9.32 10.51 -11.54
N ALA A 90 8.80 11.73 -11.47
CA ALA A 90 8.21 12.28 -10.23
C ALA A 90 7.00 11.47 -9.77
N ALA A 91 6.07 11.13 -10.70
CA ALA A 91 4.90 10.31 -10.40
C ALA A 91 5.29 8.93 -9.84
N HIS A 92 6.24 8.24 -10.46
CA HIS A 92 6.70 6.95 -9.96
C HIS A 92 7.37 7.05 -8.59
N LYS A 93 8.17 8.09 -8.36
CA LYS A 93 8.79 8.30 -7.04
C LYS A 93 7.75 8.54 -5.96
N LEU A 94 6.77 9.41 -6.24
CA LEU A 94 5.66 9.67 -5.33
C LEU A 94 4.86 8.39 -5.02
N LEU A 95 4.52 7.61 -6.04
CA LEU A 95 3.82 6.34 -5.86
C LEU A 95 4.62 5.32 -5.03
N TYR A 96 5.94 5.22 -5.24
CA TYR A 96 6.78 4.34 -4.42
C TYR A 96 6.82 4.79 -2.96
N VAL A 97 6.93 6.10 -2.71
CA VAL A 97 6.88 6.63 -1.33
C VAL A 97 5.52 6.34 -0.70
N ALA A 98 4.43 6.63 -1.42
CA ALA A 98 3.07 6.42 -0.92
C ALA A 98 2.80 4.94 -0.59
N ILE A 99 3.12 4.01 -1.51
CA ILE A 99 2.84 2.58 -1.31
C ILE A 99 3.67 1.95 -0.17
N LEU A 100 4.79 2.56 0.19
CA LEU A 100 5.60 2.11 1.33
C LEU A 100 5.17 2.79 2.63
N ALA A 101 4.85 4.09 2.60
CA ALA A 101 4.55 4.88 3.79
C ALA A 101 3.12 4.71 4.29
N LEU A 102 2.11 4.68 3.39
CA LEU A 102 0.70 4.60 3.79
C LEU A 102 0.35 3.34 4.59
N PRO A 103 0.79 2.13 4.21
CA PRO A 103 0.52 0.94 5.04
C PRO A 103 1.20 0.98 6.41
N VAL A 104 2.42 1.55 6.50
CA VAL A 104 3.09 1.76 7.79
C VAL A 104 2.29 2.74 8.66
N ALA A 105 1.81 3.84 8.10
CA ALA A 105 0.96 4.77 8.81
C ALA A 105 -0.36 4.10 9.26
N GLY A 106 -1.01 3.32 8.38
CA GLY A 106 -2.20 2.52 8.73
C GLY A 106 -1.95 1.56 9.89
N TYR A 107 -0.85 0.82 9.85
CA TYR A 107 -0.43 -0.05 10.95
C TYR A 107 -0.25 0.72 12.28
N LEU A 108 0.42 1.87 12.25
CA LEU A 108 0.62 2.70 13.44
C LEU A 108 -0.71 3.24 14.01
N ILE A 109 -1.69 3.53 13.17
CA ILE A 109 -3.04 3.93 13.61
C ILE A 109 -3.74 2.76 14.30
N SER A 110 -3.78 1.60 13.66
CA SER A 110 -4.48 0.41 14.16
C SER A 110 -3.90 -0.12 15.45
N THR A 111 -2.58 -0.01 15.64
CA THR A 111 -1.88 -0.49 16.83
C THR A 111 -1.64 0.57 17.91
N ALA A 112 -2.14 1.79 17.72
CA ALA A 112 -1.88 2.94 18.59
C ALA A 112 -2.30 2.72 20.06
N ASP A 113 -3.35 1.93 20.29
CA ASP A 113 -3.84 1.63 21.65
C ASP A 113 -3.12 0.43 22.29
N GLY A 114 -2.16 -0.17 21.60
CA GLY A 114 -1.38 -1.32 22.06
C GLY A 114 -1.99 -2.69 21.74
N ASN A 115 -3.07 -2.70 20.96
CA ASN A 115 -3.65 -3.94 20.45
C ASN A 115 -2.92 -4.39 19.17
N PRO A 116 -2.75 -5.70 18.98
CA PRO A 116 -2.18 -6.21 17.73
C PRO A 116 -3.14 -5.97 16.55
N LEU A 117 -2.58 -5.83 15.35
CA LEU A 117 -3.34 -5.79 14.11
C LEU A 117 -3.65 -7.21 13.65
N SER A 118 -4.94 -7.55 13.55
CA SER A 118 -5.38 -8.85 13.08
C SER A 118 -5.51 -8.87 11.56
N VAL A 119 -4.81 -9.79 10.91
CA VAL A 119 -4.87 -9.96 9.45
C VAL A 119 -5.87 -11.07 9.12
N PHE A 120 -7.09 -10.70 8.75
CA PHE A 120 -8.22 -11.60 8.42
C PHE A 120 -8.52 -12.65 9.51
N GLY A 121 -8.13 -12.43 10.76
CA GLY A 121 -8.26 -13.43 11.82
C GLY A 121 -7.32 -14.64 11.71
N LEU A 122 -6.35 -14.62 10.76
CA LEU A 122 -5.42 -15.72 10.52
C LEU A 122 -4.15 -15.60 11.36
N PHE A 123 -3.66 -14.39 11.55
CA PHE A 123 -2.49 -14.08 12.39
C PHE A 123 -2.55 -12.62 12.85
N GLU A 124 -1.74 -12.31 13.84
CA GLU A 124 -1.66 -10.98 14.43
C GLU A 124 -0.26 -10.39 14.26
N ILE A 125 -0.21 -9.07 14.03
CA ILE A 125 1.03 -8.31 13.99
C ILE A 125 1.08 -7.47 15.25
N GLU A 126 2.04 -7.75 16.12
CA GLU A 126 2.20 -7.08 17.41
C GLU A 126 2.40 -5.57 17.29
N ALA A 127 1.92 -4.82 18.28
CA ALA A 127 2.11 -3.38 18.36
C ALA A 127 3.55 -3.06 18.75
N ILE A 128 4.33 -2.50 17.83
CA ILE A 128 5.72 -2.08 18.09
C ILE A 128 5.76 -0.73 18.81
N TRP A 129 4.80 0.15 18.52
CA TRP A 129 4.73 1.52 19.06
C TRP A 129 3.34 1.77 19.65
N ALA A 130 3.16 1.40 20.90
CA ALA A 130 1.88 1.56 21.57
C ALA A 130 1.86 2.82 22.44
N LYS A 131 0.69 3.45 22.52
CA LYS A 131 0.35 4.53 23.47
C LYS A 131 1.15 5.84 23.30
N ASP A 132 1.69 6.09 22.13
CA ASP A 132 2.30 7.37 21.79
C ASP A 132 1.32 8.19 20.91
N LYS A 133 0.72 9.20 21.53
CA LYS A 133 -0.26 10.07 20.86
C LYS A 133 0.36 10.85 19.69
N SER A 134 1.61 11.28 19.80
CA SER A 134 2.28 12.05 18.75
C SER A 134 2.52 11.23 17.50
N VAL A 135 2.91 9.97 17.67
CA VAL A 135 3.08 9.00 16.57
C VAL A 135 1.73 8.71 15.91
N ARG A 136 0.69 8.49 16.70
CA ARG A 136 -0.67 8.27 16.19
C ARG A 136 -1.17 9.47 15.35
N ASP A 137 -1.07 10.67 15.88
CA ASP A 137 -1.57 11.88 15.21
C ASP A 137 -0.80 12.13 13.88
N ALA A 138 0.52 11.91 13.88
CA ALA A 138 1.33 11.99 12.68
C ALA A 138 0.93 10.89 11.65
N ALA A 139 0.67 9.67 12.12
CA ALA A 139 0.25 8.57 11.26
C ALA A 139 -1.14 8.84 10.64
N ILE A 140 -2.09 9.36 11.40
CA ILE A 140 -3.41 9.79 10.90
C ILE A 140 -3.22 10.85 9.81
N PHE A 141 -2.40 11.88 10.05
CA PHE A 141 -2.14 12.91 9.06
C PHE A 141 -1.59 12.33 7.76
N VAL A 142 -0.58 11.47 7.83
CA VAL A 142 0.05 10.85 6.63
C VAL A 142 -0.90 9.91 5.89
N HIS A 143 -1.76 9.18 6.61
CA HIS A 143 -2.65 8.18 6.01
C HIS A 143 -3.91 8.79 5.39
N THR A 144 -4.40 9.89 5.95
CA THR A 144 -5.70 10.49 5.58
C THR A 144 -5.56 11.66 4.61
N TYR A 145 -4.46 12.42 4.70
CA TYR A 145 -4.21 13.66 3.93
C TYR A 145 -2.96 13.56 3.08
#